data_7f68ac0114d2dd881d3efa6c4ae681cc
#
_entry.id   7f68ac0114d2dd881d3efa6c4ae681cc
#
_cell.length_a   1.000
_cell.length_b   1.000
_cell.length_c   1.000
_cell.angle_alpha   90.00
_cell.angle_beta   90.00
_cell.angle_gamma   90.00
#
_symmetry.space_group_name_H-M   'P 1'
#
loop_
_entity.id
_entity.type
_entity.pdbx_description
1 polymer ?
#
loop_
_entity_poly.entity_id
_entity_poly.type
_entity_poly.pdbx_seq_one_letter_code
_entity_poly.pdbx_strand_id
1 'polypeptide(L)'
;YERQRVLRNLSLEVPDGSAVGIIGPNGHGKSTLLKCISNLIRPFHGTIQFKGKTTIGLRPEKIVEIGITHIPQGDLLFPKLTVLENLKMGAYLSLRNREEVNKRRNQVYEIFPRLREREYQLASTLSGGERRMLSIGRGLMTEGSILLIDEPSLGLAPMIIEQIYEVLTELKKRNIALLIVEENPTRVTRIADYIYLLDHGE
;
A
#
# COMPACT_ATOMS: atom_id res chain seq x y z
N TYR A 1 -6.01 -16.79 16.99
CA TYR A 1 -4.55 -16.61 17.12
C TYR A 1 -4.22 -16.56 18.59
N GLU A 2 -3.84 -17.70 19.14
CA GLU A 2 -3.40 -17.81 20.52
C GLU A 2 -2.09 -17.07 20.73
N ARG A 3 -2.10 -16.06 21.61
CA ARG A 3 -1.02 -15.45 22.43
C ARG A 3 0.45 -15.43 21.91
N GLN A 4 0.71 -15.57 20.62
CA GLN A 4 2.06 -15.48 20.09
C GLN A 4 2.41 -14.01 19.79
N ARG A 5 3.36 -13.45 20.54
CA ARG A 5 3.88 -12.10 20.24
C ARG A 5 4.69 -12.16 18.95
N VAL A 6 4.13 -11.61 17.87
CA VAL A 6 4.76 -11.58 16.55
C VAL A 6 5.75 -10.42 16.43
N LEU A 7 5.43 -9.27 17.02
CA LEU A 7 6.29 -8.08 17.03
C LEU A 7 6.75 -7.77 18.45
N ARG A 8 8.04 -7.41 18.61
CA ARG A 8 8.67 -7.13 19.90
C ARG A 8 9.63 -5.96 19.75
N ASN A 9 9.57 -5.00 20.68
CA ASN A 9 10.55 -3.90 20.80
C ASN A 9 10.92 -3.19 19.48
N LEU A 10 10.01 -3.16 18.51
CA LEU A 10 10.23 -2.56 17.20
C LEU A 10 10.07 -1.05 17.29
N SER A 11 11.05 -0.31 16.74
CA SER A 11 10.95 1.13 16.50
C SER A 11 11.35 1.42 15.08
N LEU A 12 10.51 2.18 14.36
CA LEU A 12 10.81 2.65 13.01
C LEU A 12 10.22 4.04 12.79
N GLU A 13 10.79 4.74 11.85
CA GLU A 13 10.32 6.05 11.41
C GLU A 13 10.22 6.08 9.89
N VAL A 14 9.20 6.76 9.38
CA VAL A 14 9.03 7.02 7.95
C VAL A 14 8.95 8.54 7.77
N PRO A 15 10.05 9.20 7.36
CA PRO A 15 10.05 10.63 7.10
C PRO A 15 9.09 10.99 5.95
N ASP A 16 8.54 12.20 5.97
CA ASP A 16 7.66 12.69 4.91
C ASP A 16 8.37 12.64 3.54
N GLY A 17 7.66 12.13 2.53
CA GLY A 17 8.17 12.00 1.16
C GLY A 17 9.29 10.97 0.97
N SER A 18 9.70 10.25 2.02
CA SER A 18 10.72 9.21 1.92
C SER A 18 10.14 7.84 1.56
N ALA A 19 10.99 6.97 1.04
CA ALA A 19 10.72 5.55 0.89
C ALA A 19 11.50 4.76 1.94
N VAL A 20 10.78 4.00 2.75
CA VAL A 20 11.34 3.12 3.78
C VAL A 20 11.03 1.68 3.41
N GLY A 21 12.07 0.86 3.36
CA GLY A 21 11.96 -0.58 3.13
C GLY A 21 11.98 -1.37 4.42
N ILE A 22 11.13 -2.38 4.52
CA ILE A 22 11.23 -3.41 5.56
C ILE A 22 11.50 -4.73 4.87
N ILE A 23 12.63 -5.31 5.14
CA ILE A 23 13.05 -6.61 4.60
C ILE A 23 13.12 -7.65 5.70
N GLY A 24 12.99 -8.90 5.35
CA GLY A 24 13.11 -10.02 6.28
C GLY A 24 12.40 -11.27 5.75
N PRO A 25 12.67 -12.44 6.34
CA PRO A 25 12.05 -13.69 5.94
C PRO A 25 10.53 -13.71 6.10
N ASN A 26 9.87 -14.64 5.43
CA ASN A 26 8.43 -14.86 5.58
C ASN A 26 8.11 -15.34 7.00
N GLY A 27 6.97 -14.85 7.53
CA GLY A 27 6.56 -15.19 8.90
C GLY A 27 7.16 -14.31 10.00
N HIS A 28 8.12 -13.43 9.71
CA HIS A 28 8.82 -12.59 10.71
C HIS A 28 8.05 -11.32 11.11
N GLY A 29 6.80 -11.16 10.69
CA GLY A 29 5.92 -10.10 11.21
C GLY A 29 5.73 -8.89 10.31
N LYS A 30 6.32 -8.85 9.10
CA LYS A 30 6.24 -7.73 8.16
C LYS A 30 4.79 -7.27 7.89
N SER A 31 3.94 -8.16 7.41
CA SER A 31 2.51 -7.84 7.15
C SER A 31 1.74 -7.54 8.45
N THR A 32 2.13 -8.14 9.57
CA THR A 32 1.54 -7.84 10.88
C THR A 32 1.83 -6.39 11.29
N LEU A 33 3.04 -5.91 11.02
CA LEU A 33 3.42 -4.52 11.27
C LEU A 33 2.55 -3.55 10.44
N LEU A 34 2.39 -3.78 9.14
CA LEU A 34 1.51 -2.94 8.31
C LEU A 34 0.05 -2.98 8.79
N LYS A 35 -0.43 -4.15 9.22
CA LYS A 35 -1.77 -4.28 9.81
C LYS A 35 -1.91 -3.55 11.15
N CYS A 36 -0.85 -3.46 11.95
CA CYS A 36 -0.85 -2.65 13.17
C CYS A 36 -0.89 -1.15 12.85
N ILE A 37 -0.10 -0.70 11.86
CA ILE A 37 -0.09 0.72 11.44
C ILE A 37 -1.46 1.13 10.87
N SER A 38 -2.11 0.25 10.11
CA SER A 38 -3.45 0.48 9.55
C SER A 38 -4.61 0.19 10.54
N ASN A 39 -4.30 -0.12 11.81
CA ASN A 39 -5.25 -0.50 12.86
C ASN A 39 -6.21 -1.66 12.51
N LEU A 40 -5.82 -2.51 11.56
CA LEU A 40 -6.50 -3.79 11.29
C LEU A 40 -6.19 -4.82 12.40
N ILE A 41 -5.04 -4.67 13.06
CA ILE A 41 -4.65 -5.40 14.26
C ILE A 41 -4.26 -4.37 15.32
N ARG A 42 -4.84 -4.49 16.52
CA ARG A 42 -4.48 -3.61 17.63
C ARG A 42 -3.21 -4.11 18.32
N PRO A 43 -2.14 -3.30 18.42
CA PRO A 43 -0.96 -3.67 19.17
C PRO A 43 -1.28 -3.73 20.68
N PHE A 44 -0.62 -4.65 21.40
CA PHE A 44 -0.80 -4.78 22.85
C PHE A 44 -0.10 -3.67 23.63
N HIS A 45 1.07 -3.22 23.14
CA HIS A 45 1.92 -2.20 23.74
C HIS A 45 2.57 -1.35 22.67
N GLY A 46 3.14 -0.22 23.08
CA GLY A 46 3.82 0.71 22.19
C GLY A 46 2.93 1.85 21.71
N THR A 47 3.45 2.67 20.82
CA THR A 47 2.78 3.83 20.25
C THR A 47 2.94 3.84 18.73
N ILE A 48 1.91 4.28 18.03
CA ILE A 48 1.97 4.57 16.59
C ILE A 48 1.49 6.00 16.44
N GLN A 49 2.31 6.83 15.79
CA GLN A 49 2.00 8.23 15.56
C GLN A 49 2.02 8.56 14.08
N PHE A 50 1.14 9.42 13.66
CA PHE A 50 1.11 9.99 12.33
C PHE A 50 0.92 11.51 12.43
N LYS A 51 1.85 12.28 11.86
CA LYS A 51 1.87 13.75 11.95
C LYS A 51 1.72 14.24 13.42
N GLY A 52 2.49 13.61 14.32
CA GLY A 52 2.52 13.94 15.76
C GLY A 52 1.30 13.50 16.57
N LYS A 53 0.32 12.82 15.98
CA LYS A 53 -0.89 12.35 16.66
C LYS A 53 -0.91 10.83 16.77
N THR A 54 -1.32 10.29 17.92
CA THR A 54 -1.50 8.85 18.09
C THR A 54 -2.62 8.34 17.19
N THR A 55 -2.36 7.20 16.54
CA THR A 55 -3.35 6.52 15.69
C THR A 55 -3.97 5.30 16.35
N ILE A 56 -3.37 4.82 17.46
CA ILE A 56 -3.87 3.63 18.16
C ILE A 56 -5.29 3.86 18.65
N GLY A 57 -6.16 2.88 18.36
CA GLY A 57 -7.57 2.92 18.76
C GLY A 57 -8.49 3.66 17.79
N LEU A 58 -7.95 4.30 16.75
CA LEU A 58 -8.79 4.79 15.65
C LEU A 58 -9.37 3.60 14.87
N ARG A 59 -10.55 3.77 14.29
CA ARG A 59 -11.11 2.78 13.36
C ARG A 59 -10.33 2.81 12.05
N PRO A 60 -10.24 1.68 11.30
CA PRO A 60 -9.51 1.60 10.02
C PRO A 60 -9.93 2.68 9.00
N GLU A 61 -11.22 3.02 8.94
CA GLU A 61 -11.71 4.07 8.04
C GLU A 61 -11.07 5.43 8.40
N LYS A 62 -10.88 5.70 9.70
CA LYS A 62 -10.26 6.93 10.17
C LYS A 62 -8.77 6.99 9.84
N ILE A 63 -8.10 5.84 9.80
CA ILE A 63 -6.71 5.73 9.35
C ILE A 63 -6.58 6.16 7.88
N VAL A 64 -7.51 5.73 7.03
CA VAL A 64 -7.54 6.18 5.62
C VAL A 64 -7.85 7.67 5.52
N GLU A 65 -8.82 8.17 6.28
CA GLU A 65 -9.18 9.61 6.30
C GLU A 65 -8.01 10.52 6.69
N ILE A 66 -7.15 10.10 7.62
CA ILE A 66 -5.98 10.92 8.02
C ILE A 66 -4.82 10.81 7.05
N GLY A 67 -4.90 9.94 6.02
CA GLY A 67 -3.94 9.86 4.92
C GLY A 67 -2.99 8.66 4.95
N ILE A 68 -3.29 7.61 5.72
CA ILE A 68 -2.55 6.34 5.70
C ILE A 68 -3.30 5.33 4.85
N THR A 69 -2.73 4.94 3.72
CA THR A 69 -3.33 3.96 2.80
C THR A 69 -2.57 2.64 2.85
N HIS A 70 -3.27 1.54 3.07
CA HIS A 70 -2.69 0.20 3.08
C HIS A 70 -3.07 -0.57 1.82
N ILE A 71 -2.07 -0.98 1.04
CA ILE A 71 -2.16 -1.85 -0.13
C ILE A 71 -1.66 -3.22 0.30
N PRO A 72 -2.55 -4.15 0.62
CA PRO A 72 -2.17 -5.45 1.18
C PRO A 72 -1.58 -6.38 0.13
N GLN A 73 -0.95 -7.45 0.61
CA GLN A 73 -0.55 -8.58 -0.22
C GLN A 73 -1.76 -9.22 -0.92
N GLY A 74 -1.58 -9.71 -2.16
CA GLY A 74 -2.60 -10.50 -2.86
C GLY A 74 -3.76 -9.70 -3.44
N ASP A 75 -3.53 -8.48 -3.90
CA ASP A 75 -4.43 -7.60 -4.67
C ASP A 75 -5.76 -7.23 -3.98
N LEU A 76 -6.46 -8.16 -3.34
CA LEU A 76 -7.76 -8.02 -2.65
C LEU A 76 -8.77 -7.14 -3.43
N LEU A 77 -8.89 -7.39 -4.72
CA LEU A 77 -9.85 -6.70 -5.60
C LEU A 77 -11.26 -7.26 -5.45
N PHE A 78 -12.24 -6.51 -5.92
CA PHE A 78 -13.60 -6.97 -6.09
C PHE A 78 -13.73 -7.65 -7.47
N PRO A 79 -13.70 -8.99 -7.57
CA PRO A 79 -13.52 -9.69 -8.84
C PRO A 79 -14.69 -9.53 -9.81
N LYS A 80 -15.89 -9.29 -9.28
CA LYS A 80 -17.14 -9.09 -10.05
C LYS A 80 -17.37 -7.62 -10.44
N LEU A 81 -16.51 -6.72 -10.00
CA LEU A 81 -16.55 -5.31 -10.39
C LEU A 81 -15.55 -5.06 -11.52
N THR A 82 -15.84 -4.09 -12.36
CA THR A 82 -14.95 -3.60 -13.40
C THR A 82 -13.73 -2.88 -12.80
N VAL A 83 -12.73 -2.59 -13.64
CA VAL A 83 -11.58 -1.75 -13.28
C VAL A 83 -12.05 -0.41 -12.73
N LEU A 84 -12.95 0.27 -13.48
CA LEU A 84 -13.52 1.57 -13.08
C LEU A 84 -14.21 1.51 -11.71
N GLU A 85 -15.02 0.48 -11.47
CA GLU A 85 -15.73 0.32 -10.21
C GLU A 85 -14.77 0.01 -9.06
N ASN A 86 -13.75 -0.83 -9.28
CA ASN A 86 -12.70 -1.06 -8.28
C ASN A 86 -11.96 0.24 -7.91
N LEU A 87 -11.62 1.09 -8.89
CA LEU A 87 -11.00 2.39 -8.62
C LEU A 87 -11.94 3.28 -7.80
N LYS A 88 -13.23 3.37 -8.17
CA LYS A 88 -14.22 4.15 -7.41
C LYS A 88 -14.34 3.69 -5.97
N MET A 89 -14.21 2.39 -5.69
CA MET A 89 -14.20 1.87 -4.30
C MET A 89 -13.02 2.43 -3.49
N GLY A 90 -11.88 2.73 -4.12
CA GLY A 90 -10.76 3.41 -3.46
C GLY A 90 -11.09 4.85 -3.06
N ALA A 91 -11.97 5.52 -3.79
CA ALA A 91 -12.39 6.89 -3.53
C ALA A 91 -13.64 7.01 -2.63
N TYR A 92 -13.99 5.96 -1.86
CA TYR A 92 -15.27 5.89 -1.13
C TYR A 92 -15.52 7.07 -0.18
N LEU A 93 -14.46 7.64 0.40
CA LEU A 93 -14.56 8.82 1.27
C LEU A 93 -14.95 10.10 0.51
N SER A 94 -14.69 10.14 -0.79
CA SER A 94 -14.86 11.32 -1.66
C SER A 94 -15.93 11.12 -2.73
N LEU A 95 -16.72 10.04 -2.71
CA LEU A 95 -17.71 9.71 -3.75
C LEU A 95 -18.72 10.82 -4.04
N ARG A 96 -18.99 11.70 -3.08
CA ARG A 96 -19.90 12.85 -3.26
C ARG A 96 -19.28 13.96 -4.13
N ASN A 97 -17.95 14.02 -4.22
CA ASN A 97 -17.24 14.97 -5.08
C ASN A 97 -16.81 14.29 -6.39
N ARG A 98 -17.72 14.25 -7.36
CA ARG A 98 -17.50 13.59 -8.67
C ARG A 98 -16.31 14.17 -9.44
N GLU A 99 -16.08 15.46 -9.34
CA GLU A 99 -14.97 16.13 -10.02
C GLU A 99 -13.62 15.63 -9.50
N GLU A 100 -13.48 15.58 -8.16
CA GLU A 100 -12.27 15.10 -7.51
C GLU A 100 -12.02 13.60 -7.80
N VAL A 101 -13.07 12.78 -7.76
CA VAL A 101 -12.96 11.34 -8.12
C VAL A 101 -12.49 11.18 -9.57
N ASN A 102 -13.01 11.97 -10.50
CA ASN A 102 -12.61 11.91 -11.91
C ASN A 102 -11.16 12.38 -12.10
N LYS A 103 -10.73 13.43 -11.40
CA LYS A 103 -9.35 13.93 -11.42
C LYS A 103 -8.38 12.84 -10.97
N ARG A 104 -8.62 12.20 -9.81
CA ARG A 104 -7.80 11.10 -9.27
C ARG A 104 -7.77 9.91 -10.21
N ARG A 105 -8.91 9.51 -10.75
CA ARG A 105 -8.98 8.44 -11.74
C ARG A 105 -8.11 8.74 -12.96
N ASN A 106 -8.15 9.95 -13.48
CA ASN A 106 -7.32 10.34 -14.62
C ASN A 106 -5.83 10.26 -14.27
N GLN A 107 -5.42 10.70 -13.08
CA GLN A 107 -4.05 10.55 -12.59
C GLN A 107 -3.63 9.07 -12.49
N VAL A 108 -4.52 8.20 -12.01
CA VAL A 108 -4.26 6.74 -12.00
C VAL A 108 -4.11 6.19 -13.41
N TYR A 109 -4.89 6.67 -14.38
CA TYR A 109 -4.78 6.24 -15.77
C TYR A 109 -3.54 6.78 -16.49
N GLU A 110 -3.02 7.95 -16.08
CA GLU A 110 -1.71 8.45 -16.53
C GLU A 110 -0.57 7.54 -16.02
N ILE A 111 -0.66 7.08 -14.78
CA ILE A 111 0.31 6.17 -14.16
C ILE A 111 0.20 4.75 -14.73
N PHE A 112 -1.02 4.28 -14.94
CA PHE A 112 -1.34 2.95 -15.43
C PHE A 112 -2.24 3.00 -16.68
N PRO A 113 -1.70 3.31 -17.89
CA PRO A 113 -2.51 3.43 -19.11
C PRO A 113 -3.30 2.16 -19.44
N ARG A 114 -2.75 0.99 -19.12
CA ARG A 114 -3.44 -0.31 -19.31
C ARG A 114 -4.76 -0.41 -18.55
N LEU A 115 -4.89 0.22 -17.39
CA LEU A 115 -6.15 0.24 -16.65
C LEU A 115 -7.22 1.06 -17.37
N ARG A 116 -6.84 2.13 -18.08
CA ARG A 116 -7.75 2.92 -18.91
C ARG A 116 -8.29 2.13 -20.09
N GLU A 117 -7.40 1.40 -20.78
CA GLU A 117 -7.79 0.54 -21.93
C GLU A 117 -8.80 -0.52 -21.53
N ARG A 118 -8.82 -0.92 -20.25
CA ARG A 118 -9.61 -2.01 -19.68
C ARG A 118 -10.64 -1.54 -18.67
N GLU A 119 -11.01 -0.25 -18.66
CA GLU A 119 -11.79 0.33 -17.58
C GLU A 119 -13.15 -0.36 -17.35
N TYR A 120 -13.75 -0.95 -18.40
CA TYR A 120 -15.02 -1.69 -18.31
C TYR A 120 -14.83 -3.21 -18.18
N GLN A 121 -13.60 -3.71 -18.15
CA GLN A 121 -13.30 -5.12 -17.99
C GLN A 121 -13.43 -5.54 -16.53
N LEU A 122 -13.97 -6.75 -16.27
CA LEU A 122 -14.06 -7.30 -14.91
C LEU A 122 -12.66 -7.57 -14.34
N ALA A 123 -12.44 -7.25 -13.06
CA ALA A 123 -11.17 -7.47 -12.40
C ALA A 123 -10.75 -8.95 -12.36
N SER A 124 -11.72 -9.88 -12.35
CA SER A 124 -11.46 -11.33 -12.42
C SER A 124 -10.77 -11.79 -13.70
N THR A 125 -10.89 -11.03 -14.79
CA THR A 125 -10.35 -11.40 -16.12
C THR A 125 -9.01 -10.74 -16.43
N LEU A 126 -8.48 -9.93 -15.51
CA LEU A 126 -7.19 -9.28 -15.64
C LEU A 126 -6.03 -10.27 -15.39
N SER A 127 -4.89 -10.03 -16.00
CA SER A 127 -3.62 -10.71 -15.68
C SER A 127 -3.18 -10.38 -14.25
N GLY A 128 -2.26 -11.17 -13.67
CA GLY A 128 -1.71 -10.91 -12.33
C GLY A 128 -1.09 -9.52 -12.21
N GLY A 129 -0.32 -9.09 -13.21
CA GLY A 129 0.26 -7.75 -13.25
C GLY A 129 -0.78 -6.64 -13.32
N GLU A 130 -1.80 -6.78 -14.16
CA GLU A 130 -2.90 -5.81 -14.25
C GLU A 130 -3.72 -5.74 -12.96
N ARG A 131 -3.95 -6.88 -12.30
CA ARG A 131 -4.58 -6.89 -10.97
C ARG A 131 -3.75 -6.14 -9.94
N ARG A 132 -2.42 -6.33 -9.94
CA ARG A 132 -1.52 -5.60 -9.02
C ARG A 132 -1.54 -4.10 -9.30
N MET A 133 -1.47 -3.69 -10.57
CA MET A 133 -1.61 -2.28 -10.97
C MET A 133 -2.95 -1.70 -10.50
N LEU A 134 -4.04 -2.45 -10.64
CA LEU A 134 -5.37 -2.03 -10.19
C LEU A 134 -5.44 -1.90 -8.66
N SER A 135 -4.81 -2.81 -7.92
CA SER A 135 -4.73 -2.75 -6.46
C SER A 135 -4.00 -1.48 -5.99
N ILE A 136 -2.84 -1.18 -6.60
CA ILE A 136 -2.09 0.06 -6.33
C ILE A 136 -2.91 1.28 -6.75
N GLY A 137 -3.46 1.28 -7.96
CA GLY A 137 -4.32 2.35 -8.48
C GLY A 137 -5.50 2.65 -7.56
N ARG A 138 -6.16 1.61 -7.04
CA ARG A 138 -7.24 1.76 -6.05
C ARG A 138 -6.74 2.44 -4.77
N GLY A 139 -5.54 2.10 -4.31
CA GLY A 139 -4.90 2.78 -3.17
C GLY A 139 -4.67 4.26 -3.47
N LEU A 140 -4.21 4.62 -4.68
CA LEU A 140 -3.97 6.01 -5.07
C LEU A 140 -5.25 6.86 -5.15
N MET A 141 -6.42 6.24 -5.26
CA MET A 141 -7.70 6.96 -5.21
C MET A 141 -8.02 7.56 -3.83
N THR A 142 -7.28 7.23 -2.77
CA THR A 142 -7.54 7.69 -1.39
C THR A 142 -6.94 9.04 -1.03
N GLU A 143 -5.99 9.60 -1.80
CA GLU A 143 -5.16 10.79 -1.44
C GLU A 143 -4.31 10.62 -0.16
N GLY A 144 -3.83 9.41 0.08
CA GLY A 144 -2.94 9.16 1.21
C GLY A 144 -1.62 9.93 1.12
N SER A 145 -1.14 10.46 2.25
CA SER A 145 0.21 11.03 2.35
C SER A 145 1.28 9.95 2.48
N ILE A 146 0.88 8.75 2.90
CA ILE A 146 1.75 7.58 3.02
C ILE A 146 1.04 6.32 2.48
N LEU A 147 1.77 5.53 1.70
CA LEU A 147 1.33 4.23 1.23
C LEU A 147 2.10 3.12 1.95
N LEU A 148 1.38 2.23 2.60
CA LEU A 148 1.89 0.99 3.17
C LEU A 148 1.69 -0.10 2.12
N ILE A 149 2.76 -0.69 1.60
CA ILE A 149 2.69 -1.63 0.48
C ILE A 149 3.28 -2.97 0.89
N ASP A 150 2.44 -3.98 0.88
CA ASP A 150 2.81 -5.34 1.29
C ASP A 150 3.17 -6.18 0.07
N GLU A 151 4.43 -6.56 -0.06
CA GLU A 151 5.01 -7.41 -1.09
C GLU A 151 4.54 -7.06 -2.52
N PRO A 152 4.86 -5.85 -3.04
CA PRO A 152 4.39 -5.39 -4.34
C PRO A 152 4.80 -6.28 -5.52
N SER A 153 5.85 -7.05 -5.36
CA SER A 153 6.47 -7.85 -6.42
C SER A 153 6.10 -9.34 -6.39
N LEU A 154 5.36 -9.80 -5.37
CA LEU A 154 5.11 -11.23 -5.18
C LEU A 154 4.35 -11.88 -6.35
N GLY A 155 4.91 -12.96 -6.88
CA GLY A 155 4.26 -13.78 -7.94
C GLY A 155 4.17 -13.10 -9.31
N LEU A 156 4.91 -12.02 -9.55
CA LEU A 156 4.88 -11.27 -10.80
C LEU A 156 6.10 -11.54 -11.67
N ALA A 157 5.91 -11.40 -12.99
CA ALA A 157 7.00 -11.48 -13.96
C ALA A 157 7.96 -10.29 -13.79
N PRO A 158 9.28 -10.47 -14.06
CA PRO A 158 10.29 -9.43 -13.86
C PRO A 158 9.94 -8.08 -14.51
N MET A 159 9.44 -8.08 -15.73
CA MET A 159 9.06 -6.86 -16.45
C MET A 159 7.93 -6.08 -15.72
N ILE A 160 6.98 -6.77 -15.13
CA ILE A 160 5.88 -6.13 -14.38
C ILE A 160 6.42 -5.56 -13.06
N ILE A 161 7.36 -6.26 -12.43
CA ILE A 161 8.01 -5.77 -11.22
C ILE A 161 8.73 -4.44 -11.49
N GLU A 162 9.50 -4.35 -12.58
CA GLU A 162 10.17 -3.10 -12.95
C GLU A 162 9.15 -1.96 -13.14
N GLN A 163 8.05 -2.19 -13.87
CA GLN A 163 7.00 -1.20 -14.06
C GLN A 163 6.40 -0.71 -12.72
N ILE A 164 6.16 -1.63 -11.78
CA ILE A 164 5.63 -1.25 -10.46
C ILE A 164 6.64 -0.40 -9.70
N TYR A 165 7.92 -0.75 -9.69
CA TYR A 165 8.94 0.02 -8.99
C TYR A 165 9.23 1.39 -9.65
N GLU A 166 9.10 1.51 -10.97
CA GLU A 166 9.10 2.80 -11.67
C GLU A 166 7.95 3.69 -11.16
N VAL A 167 6.75 3.14 -11.05
CA VAL A 167 5.60 3.85 -10.50
C VAL A 167 5.83 4.27 -9.04
N LEU A 168 6.33 3.39 -8.18
CA LEU A 168 6.63 3.73 -6.80
C LEU A 168 7.68 4.85 -6.70
N THR A 169 8.68 4.83 -7.59
CA THR A 169 9.69 5.89 -7.70
C THR A 169 9.05 7.23 -8.09
N GLU A 170 8.12 7.21 -9.03
CA GLU A 170 7.39 8.41 -9.43
C GLU A 170 6.49 8.96 -8.32
N LEU A 171 5.83 8.09 -7.55
CA LEU A 171 5.04 8.49 -6.38
C LEU A 171 5.90 9.16 -5.30
N LYS A 172 7.11 8.61 -5.04
CA LYS A 172 8.09 9.22 -4.15
C LYS A 172 8.47 10.64 -4.61
N LYS A 173 8.74 10.84 -5.91
CA LYS A 173 9.02 12.17 -6.47
C LYS A 173 7.86 13.16 -6.28
N ARG A 174 6.63 12.68 -6.19
CA ARG A 174 5.43 13.48 -5.86
C ARG A 174 5.25 13.70 -4.35
N ASN A 175 6.28 13.44 -3.56
CA ASN A 175 6.30 13.63 -2.10
C ASN A 175 5.30 12.73 -1.34
N ILE A 176 4.96 11.56 -1.88
CA ILE A 176 4.19 10.54 -1.18
C ILE A 176 5.18 9.64 -0.45
N ALA A 177 5.03 9.53 0.86
CA ALA A 177 5.83 8.62 1.66
C ALA A 177 5.46 7.16 1.37
N LEU A 178 6.46 6.28 1.32
CA LEU A 178 6.27 4.85 1.04
C LEU A 178 6.85 4.01 2.17
N LEU A 179 6.07 3.10 2.71
CA LEU A 179 6.56 2.01 3.56
C LEU A 179 6.35 0.70 2.83
N ILE A 180 7.43 0.14 2.31
CA ILE A 180 7.42 -1.04 1.43
C ILE A 180 7.95 -2.24 2.20
N VAL A 181 7.16 -3.28 2.29
CA VAL A 181 7.56 -4.58 2.82
C VAL A 181 7.90 -5.51 1.67
N GLU A 182 9.08 -6.11 1.72
CA GLU A 182 9.55 -7.05 0.68
C GLU A 182 10.38 -8.18 1.29
N GLU A 183 10.39 -9.33 0.60
CA GLU A 183 11.28 -10.44 0.92
C GLU A 183 12.65 -10.26 0.25
N ASN A 184 12.65 -9.78 -1.00
CA ASN A 184 13.89 -9.59 -1.76
C ASN A 184 14.48 -8.19 -1.57
N PRO A 185 15.63 -8.08 -0.86
CA PRO A 185 16.24 -6.77 -0.57
C PRO A 185 16.65 -5.99 -1.82
N THR A 186 17.09 -6.68 -2.87
CA THR A 186 17.58 -6.03 -4.11
C THR A 186 16.53 -5.13 -4.77
N ARG A 187 15.24 -5.42 -4.58
CA ARG A 187 14.14 -4.64 -5.15
C ARG A 187 13.95 -3.33 -4.39
N VAL A 188 13.97 -3.41 -3.07
CA VAL A 188 13.72 -2.27 -2.17
C VAL A 188 14.90 -1.29 -2.17
N THR A 189 16.15 -1.79 -2.25
CA THR A 189 17.35 -0.95 -2.24
C THR A 189 17.42 0.08 -3.37
N ARG A 190 16.68 -0.14 -4.46
CA ARG A 190 16.64 0.79 -5.61
C ARG A 190 15.86 2.07 -5.31
N ILE A 191 14.93 2.04 -4.35
CA ILE A 191 14.01 3.15 -4.10
C ILE A 191 14.09 3.65 -2.66
N ALA A 192 14.43 2.78 -1.71
CA ALA A 192 14.41 3.10 -0.29
C ALA A 192 15.55 4.05 0.11
N ASP A 193 15.21 5.08 0.89
CA ASP A 193 16.18 5.96 1.56
C ASP A 193 16.69 5.29 2.84
N TYR A 194 15.83 4.48 3.48
CA TYR A 194 16.14 3.74 4.71
C TYR A 194 15.64 2.31 4.59
N ILE A 195 16.34 1.36 5.18
CA ILE A 195 15.96 -0.05 5.21
C ILE A 195 16.07 -0.56 6.64
N TYR A 196 14.98 -1.16 7.11
CA TYR A 196 14.93 -1.91 8.37
C TYR A 196 14.93 -3.41 8.07
N LEU A 197 15.77 -4.15 8.76
CA LEU A 197 15.74 -5.60 8.76
C LEU A 197 14.83 -6.05 9.90
N LEU A 198 13.77 -6.76 9.57
CA LEU A 198 12.89 -7.37 10.56
C LEU A 198 13.20 -8.85 10.67
N ASP A 199 13.77 -9.25 11.81
CA ASP A 199 14.07 -10.63 12.14
C ASP A 199 13.33 -11.06 13.41
N HIS A 200 12.60 -12.17 13.32
CA HIS A 200 11.79 -12.73 14.43
C HIS A 200 10.93 -11.69 15.19
N GLY A 201 10.48 -10.66 14.51
CA GLY A 201 9.59 -9.62 15.05
C GLY A 201 10.31 -8.45 15.74
N GLU A 202 11.61 -8.34 15.59
CA GLU A 202 12.48 -7.27 16.12
C GLU A 202 13.20 -6.52 15.01
#